data_89df10126b6124b59178ece6f643aba4
#
_entry.id   89df10126b6124b59178ece6f643aba4
#
_cell.length_a   1.000
_cell.length_b   1.000
_cell.length_c   1.000
_cell.angle_alpha   90.00
_cell.angle_beta   90.00
_cell.angle_gamma   90.00
#
_symmetry.space_group_name_H-M   'P 1'
#
loop_
_entity.id
_entity.type
_entity.pdbx_description
1 polymer ?
#
loop_
_entity_poly.entity_id
_entity_poly.type
_entity_poly.pdbx_seq_one_letter_code
_entity_poly.pdbx_strand_id
1 'polypeptide(L)'
;MHYLDEGPVGGEAVVCLHGQPTWSYLYRKMVPVLVKAGYRVIVPDLVGFGRSDKPTKRSNHSVQRHIGWIVELIEQLDLQNITFFGQDWGGLIGLCAVVDTPDRFARVVAANTGLPVGVPEAMNDFAHQYYDSIPLVNANEMAINLVKNENGLGFLYWVKWCAETPDLDVPFVVRSSVMHGLTEGEQKAYAAPFPDENYKAAPRQFPSNVPIMSDNPAVPLFKEAWKFFEAFKKPFICIFGDSDPVTAGRDNEFIRRIPGAQTQKHQQLKGVGHFLQEDAG
;
A
#
# COMPACT_ATOMS: atom_id res chain seq x y z
N MET A 1 -9.83 12.99 -8.31
CA MET A 1 -8.53 12.35 -8.05
C MET A 1 -7.50 12.88 -9.03
N HIS A 2 -6.32 13.29 -8.56
CA HIS A 2 -5.17 13.65 -9.41
C HIS A 2 -4.43 12.38 -9.84
N TYR A 3 -3.86 12.36 -11.02
CA TYR A 3 -2.99 11.25 -11.51
C TYR A 3 -1.97 11.78 -12.53
N LEU A 4 -0.85 11.09 -12.64
CA LEU A 4 0.08 11.24 -13.76
C LEU A 4 -0.37 10.30 -14.88
N ASP A 5 -0.25 10.76 -16.13
CA ASP A 5 -0.50 9.97 -17.34
C ASP A 5 0.63 10.26 -18.33
N GLU A 6 1.60 9.39 -18.36
CA GLU A 6 2.86 9.59 -19.05
C GLU A 6 3.11 8.49 -20.08
N GLY A 7 3.74 8.86 -21.20
CA GLY A 7 4.06 7.94 -22.29
C GLY A 7 3.04 7.96 -23.45
N PRO A 8 3.15 7.03 -24.41
CA PRO A 8 2.30 7.02 -25.57
C PRO A 8 0.86 6.60 -25.25
N VAL A 9 -0.13 7.35 -25.70
CA VAL A 9 -1.56 7.09 -25.47
C VAL A 9 -1.99 5.68 -25.92
N GLY A 10 -1.38 5.13 -26.98
CA GLY A 10 -1.64 3.78 -27.47
C GLY A 10 -0.76 2.69 -26.85
N GLY A 11 0.09 3.02 -25.88
CA GLY A 11 0.93 2.05 -25.17
C GLY A 11 0.11 1.16 -24.24
N GLU A 12 0.61 -0.06 -23.95
CA GLU A 12 0.03 -0.90 -22.90
C GLU A 12 0.03 -0.13 -21.54
N ALA A 13 -1.09 -0.15 -20.85
CA ALA A 13 -1.24 0.60 -19.61
C ALA A 13 -0.53 -0.09 -18.43
N VAL A 14 0.28 0.68 -17.69
CA VAL A 14 0.82 0.30 -16.38
C VAL A 14 0.21 1.21 -15.34
N VAL A 15 -0.58 0.67 -14.43
CA VAL A 15 -1.18 1.41 -13.32
C VAL A 15 -0.37 1.16 -12.07
N CYS A 16 0.25 2.22 -11.51
CA CYS A 16 1.10 2.16 -10.33
C CYS A 16 0.40 2.81 -9.13
N LEU A 17 0.05 2.03 -8.11
CA LEU A 17 -0.60 2.54 -6.89
C LEU A 17 0.37 2.60 -5.72
N HIS A 18 0.51 3.80 -5.14
CA HIS A 18 1.28 4.06 -3.93
C HIS A 18 0.50 3.70 -2.67
N GLY A 19 1.22 3.62 -1.55
CA GLY A 19 0.63 3.41 -0.24
C GLY A 19 0.76 4.61 0.70
N GLN A 20 0.58 4.36 1.97
CA GLN A 20 0.59 5.35 3.04
C GLN A 20 2.04 5.48 3.60
N PRO A 21 2.55 6.70 3.83
CA PRO A 21 1.95 8.01 3.57
C PRO A 21 2.47 8.70 2.29
N THR A 22 2.83 7.92 1.28
CA THR A 22 3.45 8.42 0.03
C THR A 22 2.42 8.96 -0.97
N TRP A 23 2.85 9.27 -2.18
CA TRP A 23 2.05 9.75 -3.30
C TRP A 23 2.76 9.42 -4.63
N SER A 24 2.26 9.84 -5.75
CA SER A 24 2.84 9.50 -7.08
C SER A 24 4.34 9.81 -7.21
N TYR A 25 4.87 10.72 -6.40
CA TYR A 25 6.31 11.01 -6.32
C TYR A 25 7.17 9.78 -6.01
N LEU A 26 6.62 8.79 -5.30
CA LEU A 26 7.29 7.51 -5.03
C LEU A 26 7.75 6.81 -6.32
N TYR A 27 6.99 6.97 -7.41
CA TYR A 27 7.26 6.32 -8.69
C TYR A 27 8.13 7.12 -9.65
N ARG A 28 8.66 8.30 -9.23
CA ARG A 28 9.43 9.21 -10.10
C ARG A 28 10.64 8.58 -10.79
N LYS A 29 11.25 7.56 -10.17
CA LYS A 29 12.38 6.82 -10.75
C LYS A 29 11.91 5.74 -11.75
N MET A 30 10.76 5.13 -11.53
CA MET A 30 10.21 4.05 -12.37
C MET A 30 9.52 4.58 -13.63
N VAL A 31 8.76 5.68 -13.53
CA VAL A 31 7.98 6.24 -14.65
C VAL A 31 8.82 6.47 -15.90
N PRO A 32 9.98 7.14 -15.85
CA PRO A 32 10.80 7.36 -17.05
C PRO A 32 11.28 6.06 -17.70
N VAL A 33 11.56 5.02 -16.91
CA VAL A 33 12.02 3.72 -17.40
C VAL A 33 10.90 3.01 -18.15
N LEU A 34 9.70 2.99 -17.57
CA LEU A 34 8.52 2.37 -18.18
C LEU A 34 8.08 3.11 -19.45
N VAL A 35 8.07 4.44 -19.42
CA VAL A 35 7.76 5.28 -20.59
C VAL A 35 8.76 5.05 -21.71
N LYS A 36 10.06 4.98 -21.40
CA LYS A 36 11.11 4.67 -22.37
C LYS A 36 10.93 3.28 -22.99
N ALA A 37 10.36 2.34 -22.24
CA ALA A 37 10.02 0.99 -22.73
C ALA A 37 8.72 0.96 -23.58
N GLY A 38 8.04 2.08 -23.76
CA GLY A 38 6.84 2.21 -24.61
C GLY A 38 5.51 2.03 -23.89
N TYR A 39 5.50 1.95 -22.57
CA TYR A 39 4.26 1.84 -21.77
C TYR A 39 3.61 3.21 -21.55
N ARG A 40 2.27 3.21 -21.45
CA ARG A 40 1.51 4.32 -20.88
C ARG A 40 1.41 4.09 -19.36
N VAL A 41 1.94 5.01 -18.59
CA VAL A 41 2.07 4.86 -17.12
C VAL A 41 1.09 5.79 -16.41
N ILE A 42 0.14 5.21 -15.69
CA ILE A 42 -0.86 5.91 -14.90
C ILE A 42 -0.50 5.79 -13.42
N VAL A 43 -0.29 6.93 -12.76
CA VAL A 43 0.09 6.95 -11.33
C VAL A 43 -0.86 7.88 -10.58
N PRO A 44 -1.97 7.35 -10.05
CA PRO A 44 -2.89 8.15 -9.24
C PRO A 44 -2.28 8.54 -7.91
N ASP A 45 -2.62 9.73 -7.43
CA ASP A 45 -2.54 10.08 -6.02
C ASP A 45 -3.84 9.63 -5.35
N LEU A 46 -3.76 8.70 -4.40
CA LEU A 46 -4.95 8.27 -3.65
C LEU A 46 -5.63 9.47 -2.98
N VAL A 47 -6.96 9.46 -2.88
CA VAL A 47 -7.70 10.54 -2.20
C VAL A 47 -7.19 10.67 -0.77
N GLY A 48 -6.87 11.90 -0.38
CA GLY A 48 -6.22 12.20 0.90
C GLY A 48 -4.69 12.26 0.84
N PHE A 49 -4.08 11.97 -0.32
CA PHE A 49 -2.62 11.99 -0.54
C PHE A 49 -2.24 12.85 -1.76
N GLY A 50 -0.96 13.15 -1.90
CA GLY A 50 -0.39 13.85 -3.06
C GLY A 50 -1.15 15.12 -3.42
N ARG A 51 -1.52 15.24 -4.67
CA ARG A 51 -2.25 16.39 -5.24
C ARG A 51 -3.77 16.17 -5.30
N SER A 52 -4.25 14.97 -4.89
CA SER A 52 -5.68 14.68 -4.79
C SER A 52 -6.35 15.44 -3.66
N ASP A 53 -7.68 15.58 -3.74
CA ASP A 53 -8.49 16.17 -2.68
C ASP A 53 -8.25 15.47 -1.34
N LYS A 54 -8.35 16.23 -0.25
CA LYS A 54 -8.11 15.77 1.11
C LYS A 54 -9.34 15.95 2.01
N PRO A 55 -10.30 15.01 1.94
CA PRO A 55 -11.38 14.99 2.91
C PRO A 55 -10.84 14.96 4.33
N THR A 56 -11.28 15.92 5.15
CA THR A 56 -10.72 16.14 6.49
C THR A 56 -11.25 15.19 7.55
N LYS A 57 -12.36 14.48 7.27
CA LYS A 57 -12.91 13.50 8.22
C LYS A 57 -12.28 12.14 7.97
N ARG A 58 -11.70 11.55 9.01
CA ARG A 58 -11.12 10.19 8.95
C ARG A 58 -12.10 9.15 8.43
N SER A 59 -13.39 9.25 8.80
CA SER A 59 -14.46 8.35 8.33
C SER A 59 -14.71 8.38 6.81
N ASN A 60 -14.17 9.37 6.09
CA ASN A 60 -14.23 9.41 4.63
C ASN A 60 -13.24 8.44 3.95
N HIS A 61 -12.26 7.94 4.68
CA HIS A 61 -11.17 7.14 4.15
C HIS A 61 -11.34 5.64 4.50
N SER A 62 -12.47 5.04 4.10
CA SER A 62 -12.65 3.58 4.21
C SER A 62 -11.99 2.85 3.02
N VAL A 63 -11.60 1.59 3.23
CA VAL A 63 -11.03 0.71 2.18
C VAL A 63 -11.95 0.64 0.98
N GLN A 64 -13.24 0.41 1.20
CA GLN A 64 -14.23 0.29 0.13
C GLN A 64 -14.34 1.54 -0.74
N ARG A 65 -14.27 2.74 -0.14
CA ARG A 65 -14.28 3.99 -0.92
C ARG A 65 -13.05 4.14 -1.79
N HIS A 66 -11.87 3.80 -1.26
CA HIS A 66 -10.63 3.87 -2.03
C HIS A 66 -10.61 2.89 -3.19
N ILE A 67 -11.14 1.67 -3.00
CA ILE A 67 -11.34 0.71 -4.09
C ILE A 67 -12.26 1.33 -5.16
N GLY A 68 -13.43 1.84 -4.77
CA GLY A 68 -14.39 2.43 -5.71
C GLY A 68 -13.80 3.60 -6.51
N TRP A 69 -13.01 4.47 -5.90
CA TRP A 69 -12.36 5.58 -6.62
C TRP A 69 -11.31 5.11 -7.64
N ILE A 70 -10.60 4.02 -7.36
CA ILE A 70 -9.64 3.43 -8.32
C ILE A 70 -10.38 2.73 -9.46
N VAL A 71 -11.43 1.97 -9.16
CA VAL A 71 -12.28 1.35 -10.18
C VAL A 71 -12.86 2.41 -11.11
N GLU A 72 -13.45 3.47 -10.56
CA GLU A 72 -14.01 4.58 -11.33
C GLU A 72 -12.95 5.25 -12.23
N LEU A 73 -11.73 5.49 -11.73
CA LEU A 73 -10.63 6.04 -12.53
C LEU A 73 -10.28 5.13 -13.71
N ILE A 74 -10.16 3.82 -13.48
CA ILE A 74 -9.85 2.82 -14.51
C ILE A 74 -10.94 2.79 -15.59
N GLU A 75 -12.22 2.89 -15.18
CA GLU A 75 -13.37 2.91 -16.09
C GLU A 75 -13.46 4.21 -16.89
N GLN A 76 -13.29 5.36 -16.23
CA GLN A 76 -13.35 6.69 -16.91
C GLN A 76 -12.21 6.87 -17.91
N LEU A 77 -11.04 6.31 -17.67
CA LEU A 77 -9.91 6.32 -18.60
C LEU A 77 -9.99 5.18 -19.64
N ASP A 78 -11.01 4.32 -19.54
CA ASP A 78 -11.21 3.11 -20.34
C ASP A 78 -9.92 2.27 -20.50
N LEU A 79 -9.19 2.09 -19.39
CA LEU A 79 -7.95 1.33 -19.40
C LEU A 79 -8.23 -0.15 -19.60
N GLN A 80 -7.47 -0.78 -20.51
CA GLN A 80 -7.56 -2.19 -20.88
C GLN A 80 -6.16 -2.83 -20.86
N ASN A 81 -6.11 -4.14 -20.73
CA ASN A 81 -4.85 -4.92 -20.71
C ASN A 81 -3.83 -4.38 -19.68
N ILE A 82 -4.33 -3.94 -18.55
CA ILE A 82 -3.56 -3.27 -17.51
C ILE A 82 -2.50 -4.21 -16.91
N THR A 83 -1.26 -3.74 -16.84
CA THR A 83 -0.29 -4.23 -15.87
C THR A 83 -0.47 -3.45 -14.59
N PHE A 84 -0.94 -4.09 -13.54
CA PHE A 84 -1.07 -3.48 -12.23
C PHE A 84 0.23 -3.62 -11.44
N PHE A 85 0.70 -2.53 -10.83
CA PHE A 85 1.79 -2.51 -9.86
C PHE A 85 1.30 -1.83 -8.57
N GLY A 86 1.24 -2.57 -7.47
CA GLY A 86 0.78 -2.03 -6.19
C GLY A 86 1.74 -2.27 -5.05
N GLN A 87 2.06 -1.22 -4.29
CA GLN A 87 2.90 -1.28 -3.10
C GLN A 87 2.10 -0.81 -1.88
N ASP A 88 2.30 -1.47 -0.72
CA ASP A 88 1.64 -1.13 0.56
C ASP A 88 0.10 -1.05 0.37
N TRP A 89 -0.55 0.03 0.80
CA TRP A 89 -1.98 0.25 0.59
C TRP A 89 -2.38 0.28 -0.89
N GLY A 90 -1.49 0.73 -1.77
CA GLY A 90 -1.73 0.64 -3.21
C GLY A 90 -1.91 -0.81 -3.66
N GLY A 91 -1.20 -1.75 -3.04
CA GLY A 91 -1.41 -3.18 -3.25
C GLY A 91 -2.76 -3.66 -2.70
N LEU A 92 -3.09 -3.35 -1.44
CA LEU A 92 -4.35 -3.76 -0.82
C LEU A 92 -5.57 -3.28 -1.62
N ILE A 93 -5.59 -1.99 -1.98
CA ILE A 93 -6.69 -1.35 -2.73
C ILE A 93 -6.72 -1.89 -4.17
N GLY A 94 -5.58 -1.94 -4.83
CA GLY A 94 -5.52 -2.32 -6.24
C GLY A 94 -5.80 -3.80 -6.47
N LEU A 95 -5.39 -4.70 -5.58
CA LEU A 95 -5.77 -6.11 -5.67
C LEU A 95 -7.31 -6.26 -5.58
N CYS A 96 -7.99 -5.49 -4.73
CA CYS A 96 -9.45 -5.49 -4.71
C CYS A 96 -10.05 -4.87 -5.98
N ALA A 97 -9.44 -3.84 -6.56
CA ALA A 97 -9.87 -3.29 -7.85
C ALA A 97 -9.73 -4.31 -9.01
N VAL A 98 -8.69 -5.18 -8.94
CA VAL A 98 -8.57 -6.33 -9.88
C VAL A 98 -9.74 -7.29 -9.72
N VAL A 99 -10.21 -7.53 -8.49
CA VAL A 99 -11.39 -8.40 -8.23
C VAL A 99 -12.65 -7.80 -8.85
N ASP A 100 -12.85 -6.48 -8.70
CA ASP A 100 -14.05 -5.79 -9.16
C ASP A 100 -14.09 -5.64 -10.70
N THR A 101 -12.93 -5.56 -11.37
CA THR A 101 -12.84 -5.34 -12.83
C THR A 101 -11.81 -6.27 -13.50
N PRO A 102 -11.91 -7.60 -13.32
CA PRO A 102 -10.84 -8.56 -13.65
C PRO A 102 -10.49 -8.61 -15.14
N ASP A 103 -11.42 -8.31 -16.03
CA ASP A 103 -11.22 -8.37 -17.47
C ASP A 103 -10.31 -7.24 -17.98
N ARG A 104 -10.21 -6.14 -17.23
CA ARG A 104 -9.35 -5.01 -17.58
C ARG A 104 -7.87 -5.26 -17.31
N PHE A 105 -7.52 -6.26 -16.51
CA PHE A 105 -6.15 -6.55 -16.10
C PHE A 105 -5.54 -7.74 -16.85
N ALA A 106 -4.36 -7.54 -17.40
CA ALA A 106 -3.58 -8.59 -18.05
C ALA A 106 -2.62 -9.28 -17.08
N ARG A 107 -2.05 -8.56 -16.12
CA ARG A 107 -1.06 -9.06 -15.15
C ARG A 107 -1.01 -8.20 -13.89
N VAL A 108 -0.49 -8.80 -12.82
CA VAL A 108 -0.36 -8.17 -11.50
C VAL A 108 1.08 -8.23 -11.03
N VAL A 109 1.58 -7.12 -10.49
CA VAL A 109 2.84 -7.05 -9.73
C VAL A 109 2.51 -6.57 -8.31
N ALA A 110 2.64 -7.45 -7.34
CA ALA A 110 2.51 -7.13 -5.93
C ALA A 110 3.90 -6.83 -5.35
N ALA A 111 4.07 -5.66 -4.75
CA ALA A 111 5.34 -5.20 -4.20
C ALA A 111 5.16 -4.75 -2.75
N ASN A 112 5.89 -5.31 -1.81
CA ASN A 112 5.82 -4.98 -0.38
C ASN A 112 4.37 -4.70 0.09
N THR A 113 3.49 -5.67 -0.05
CA THR A 113 2.05 -5.57 0.23
C THR A 113 1.49 -6.89 0.76
N GLY A 114 0.18 -6.96 1.01
CA GLY A 114 -0.49 -8.15 1.49
C GLY A 114 -2.01 -8.08 1.36
N LEU A 115 -2.69 -9.14 1.73
CA LEU A 115 -4.16 -9.19 1.90
C LEU A 115 -4.47 -9.76 3.29
N PRO A 116 -4.29 -8.97 4.38
CA PRO A 116 -4.51 -9.44 5.74
C PRO A 116 -6.01 -9.68 5.99
N VAL A 117 -6.33 -10.74 6.74
CA VAL A 117 -7.71 -11.12 7.06
C VAL A 117 -8.01 -11.16 8.56
N GLY A 118 -7.14 -10.53 9.34
CA GLY A 118 -7.25 -10.47 10.80
C GLY A 118 -6.61 -11.64 11.52
N VAL A 119 -6.45 -11.50 12.83
CA VAL A 119 -6.08 -12.61 13.72
C VAL A 119 -7.20 -13.64 13.74
N PRO A 120 -6.94 -14.90 14.16
CA PRO A 120 -7.99 -15.86 14.42
C PRO A 120 -9.05 -15.29 15.39
N GLU A 121 -10.33 -15.60 15.16
CA GLU A 121 -11.45 -15.06 15.95
C GLU A 121 -11.24 -15.26 17.47
N ALA A 122 -10.69 -16.40 17.86
CA ALA A 122 -10.38 -16.70 19.27
C ALA A 122 -9.34 -15.75 19.90
N MET A 123 -8.59 -15.00 19.09
CA MET A 123 -7.59 -14.00 19.54
C MET A 123 -8.13 -12.56 19.48
N ASN A 124 -9.34 -12.36 19.00
CA ASN A 124 -9.86 -11.01 18.73
C ASN A 124 -9.94 -10.16 19.99
N ASP A 125 -10.53 -10.71 21.06
CA ASP A 125 -10.64 -10.01 22.35
C ASP A 125 -9.27 -9.67 22.94
N PHE A 126 -8.32 -10.59 22.83
CA PHE A 126 -6.94 -10.34 23.27
C PHE A 126 -6.29 -9.21 22.45
N ALA A 127 -6.48 -9.18 21.14
CA ALA A 127 -5.93 -8.13 20.28
C ALA A 127 -6.53 -6.76 20.59
N HIS A 128 -7.83 -6.67 20.87
CA HIS A 128 -8.48 -5.44 21.33
C HIS A 128 -7.92 -4.98 22.68
N GLN A 129 -7.86 -5.86 23.67
CA GLN A 129 -7.31 -5.55 25.00
C GLN A 129 -5.84 -5.11 24.91
N TYR A 130 -5.06 -5.78 24.03
CA TYR A 130 -3.68 -5.40 23.79
C TYR A 130 -3.58 -3.99 23.19
N TYR A 131 -4.40 -3.66 22.16
CA TYR A 131 -4.46 -2.32 21.58
C TYR A 131 -4.80 -1.25 22.62
N ASP A 132 -5.79 -1.49 23.48
CA ASP A 132 -6.19 -0.56 24.53
C ASP A 132 -5.08 -0.35 25.57
N SER A 133 -4.27 -1.37 25.82
CA SER A 133 -3.16 -1.33 26.79
C SER A 133 -1.90 -0.62 26.25
N ILE A 134 -1.76 -0.46 24.92
CA ILE A 134 -0.59 0.19 24.29
C ILE A 134 -0.56 1.67 24.71
N PRO A 135 0.54 2.17 25.33
CA PRO A 135 0.69 3.59 25.59
C PRO A 135 0.96 4.34 24.29
N LEU A 136 0.62 5.63 24.24
CA LEU A 136 1.14 6.51 23.20
C LEU A 136 2.64 6.68 23.41
N VAL A 137 3.42 6.22 22.44
CA VAL A 137 4.88 6.24 22.48
C VAL A 137 5.44 7.23 21.47
N ASN A 138 6.72 7.59 21.60
CA ASN A 138 7.40 8.38 20.56
C ASN A 138 7.67 7.54 19.30
N ALA A 139 8.07 8.19 18.20
CA ALA A 139 8.28 7.56 16.91
C ALA A 139 9.34 6.45 16.93
N ASN A 140 10.43 6.60 17.70
CA ASN A 140 11.47 5.58 17.80
C ASN A 140 10.97 4.34 18.57
N GLU A 141 10.28 4.54 19.68
CA GLU A 141 9.67 3.46 20.44
C GLU A 141 8.60 2.72 19.64
N MET A 142 7.79 3.44 18.86
CA MET A 142 6.84 2.86 17.92
C MET A 142 7.56 1.95 16.92
N ALA A 143 8.62 2.42 16.27
CA ALA A 143 9.39 1.63 15.30
C ALA A 143 10.02 0.38 15.94
N ILE A 144 10.57 0.50 17.16
CA ILE A 144 11.13 -0.64 17.90
C ILE A 144 10.05 -1.69 18.17
N ASN A 145 8.86 -1.28 18.64
CA ASN A 145 7.79 -2.22 18.97
C ASN A 145 7.17 -2.85 17.72
N LEU A 146 7.06 -2.10 16.61
CA LEU A 146 6.66 -2.63 15.32
C LEU A 146 7.57 -3.79 14.88
N VAL A 147 8.90 -3.58 14.95
CA VAL A 147 9.90 -4.59 14.56
C VAL A 147 9.94 -5.77 15.53
N LYS A 148 9.85 -5.53 16.84
CA LYS A 148 9.78 -6.61 17.85
C LYS A 148 8.59 -7.54 17.61
N ASN A 149 7.49 -6.98 17.12
CA ASN A 149 6.26 -7.69 16.76
C ASN A 149 5.82 -8.70 17.85
N GLU A 150 5.82 -8.27 19.10
CA GLU A 150 5.45 -9.10 20.24
C GLU A 150 4.03 -9.67 20.06
N ASN A 151 3.87 -10.96 20.30
CA ASN A 151 2.62 -11.70 20.07
C ASN A 151 2.05 -11.60 18.63
N GLY A 152 2.85 -11.18 17.65
CA GLY A 152 2.37 -10.91 16.29
C GLY A 152 1.51 -9.63 16.17
N LEU A 153 1.50 -8.77 17.18
CA LEU A 153 0.64 -7.58 17.28
C LEU A 153 1.43 -6.25 17.27
N GLY A 154 2.72 -6.27 16.95
CA GLY A 154 3.58 -5.08 16.90
C GLY A 154 3.04 -3.97 15.98
N PHE A 155 2.31 -4.34 14.92
CA PHE A 155 1.67 -3.37 14.02
C PHE A 155 0.64 -2.47 14.71
N LEU A 156 0.08 -2.89 15.84
CA LEU A 156 -0.88 -2.07 16.61
C LEU A 156 -0.23 -0.81 17.22
N TYR A 157 1.08 -0.83 17.49
CA TYR A 157 1.81 0.39 17.87
C TYR A 157 1.81 1.43 16.74
N TRP A 158 2.00 0.98 15.49
CA TRP A 158 1.88 1.83 14.31
C TRP A 158 0.47 2.40 14.15
N VAL A 159 -0.55 1.56 14.30
CA VAL A 159 -1.96 1.99 14.24
C VAL A 159 -2.23 3.08 15.26
N LYS A 160 -1.86 2.86 16.52
CA LYS A 160 -2.11 3.82 17.61
C LYS A 160 -1.30 5.10 17.43
N TRP A 161 -0.03 4.98 17.07
CA TRP A 161 0.83 6.14 16.84
C TRP A 161 0.30 7.03 15.71
N CYS A 162 -0.06 6.47 14.57
CA CYS A 162 -0.65 7.24 13.47
C CYS A 162 -1.97 7.91 13.85
N ALA A 163 -2.79 7.23 14.67
CA ALA A 163 -4.09 7.73 15.09
C ALA A 163 -3.98 8.89 16.08
N GLU A 164 -3.03 8.87 17.01
CA GLU A 164 -3.06 9.66 18.24
C GLU A 164 -1.83 10.59 18.40
N THR A 165 -0.73 10.40 17.66
CA THR A 165 0.43 11.31 17.80
C THR A 165 0.00 12.76 17.52
N PRO A 166 0.46 13.74 18.33
CA PRO A 166 0.10 15.16 18.13
C PRO A 166 0.50 15.67 16.75
N ASP A 167 1.69 15.28 16.27
CA ASP A 167 2.19 15.60 14.94
C ASP A 167 2.63 14.31 14.23
N LEU A 168 1.96 14.01 13.11
CA LEU A 168 2.34 12.89 12.26
C LEU A 168 3.42 13.34 11.26
N ASP A 169 4.68 13.06 11.59
CA ASP A 169 5.83 13.39 10.73
C ASP A 169 5.91 12.43 9.53
N VAL A 170 5.31 12.83 8.41
CA VAL A 170 5.29 12.04 7.17
C VAL A 170 6.71 11.81 6.61
N PRO A 171 7.60 12.81 6.50
CA PRO A 171 9.01 12.59 6.15
C PRO A 171 9.72 11.56 7.02
N PHE A 172 9.50 11.59 8.33
CA PHE A 172 10.08 10.60 9.25
C PHE A 172 9.64 9.18 8.88
N VAL A 173 8.35 8.97 8.62
CA VAL A 173 7.82 7.65 8.27
C VAL A 173 8.51 7.11 7.02
N VAL A 174 8.60 7.90 5.95
CA VAL A 174 9.23 7.45 4.71
C VAL A 174 10.72 7.21 4.93
N ARG A 175 11.43 8.16 5.55
CA ARG A 175 12.88 8.07 5.81
C ARG A 175 13.27 6.87 6.67
N SER A 176 12.46 6.54 7.68
CA SER A 176 12.74 5.40 8.58
C SER A 176 12.44 4.03 7.95
N SER A 177 11.82 4.02 6.77
CA SER A 177 11.38 2.80 6.09
C SER A 177 12.13 2.54 4.78
N VAL A 178 13.18 3.32 4.48
CA VAL A 178 14.12 3.13 3.37
C VAL A 178 15.51 2.82 3.90
N MET A 179 16.29 2.07 3.14
CA MET A 179 17.63 1.62 3.55
C MET A 179 18.74 2.62 3.15
N HIS A 180 18.56 3.37 2.07
CA HIS A 180 19.55 4.30 1.55
C HIS A 180 19.34 5.76 2.02
N GLY A 181 18.30 5.97 2.85
CA GLY A 181 17.93 7.30 3.34
C GLY A 181 17.28 8.17 2.27
N LEU A 182 16.92 9.39 2.67
CA LEU A 182 16.34 10.41 1.77
C LEU A 182 17.10 11.71 1.91
N THR A 183 17.36 12.38 0.81
CA THR A 183 17.88 13.75 0.79
C THR A 183 16.87 14.71 1.42
N GLU A 184 17.34 15.91 1.81
CA GLU A 184 16.45 16.95 2.34
C GLU A 184 15.36 17.36 1.33
N GLY A 185 15.72 17.40 0.03
CA GLY A 185 14.76 17.69 -1.05
C GLY A 185 13.65 16.64 -1.16
N GLU A 186 13.99 15.36 -1.06
CA GLU A 186 13.04 14.26 -1.08
C GLU A 186 12.12 14.26 0.16
N GLN A 187 12.67 14.52 1.33
CA GLN A 187 11.89 14.69 2.56
C GLN A 187 10.87 15.83 2.43
N LYS A 188 11.29 16.99 1.88
CA LYS A 188 10.38 18.12 1.59
C LYS A 188 9.30 17.74 0.57
N ALA A 189 9.64 16.96 -0.45
CA ALA A 189 8.66 16.47 -1.43
C ALA A 189 7.59 15.56 -0.79
N TYR A 190 7.97 14.67 0.14
CA TYR A 190 7.01 13.86 0.88
C TYR A 190 6.17 14.65 1.88
N ALA A 191 6.71 15.75 2.44
CA ALA A 191 5.97 16.64 3.32
C ALA A 191 4.95 17.53 2.58
N ALA A 192 5.27 17.91 1.33
CA ALA A 192 4.55 18.93 0.59
C ALA A 192 3.01 18.75 0.52
N PRO A 193 2.46 17.52 0.39
CA PRO A 193 1.01 17.32 0.39
C PRO A 193 0.32 17.56 1.73
N PHE A 194 1.08 17.72 2.83
CA PHE A 194 0.57 17.72 4.21
C PHE A 194 1.07 18.96 4.98
N PRO A 195 0.67 20.18 4.57
CA PRO A 195 1.16 21.42 5.17
C PRO A 195 0.77 21.60 6.64
N ASP A 196 -0.32 20.98 7.07
CA ASP A 196 -0.79 20.95 8.46
C ASP A 196 -1.61 19.70 8.75
N GLU A 197 -2.08 19.54 10.01
CA GLU A 197 -2.82 18.36 10.45
C GLU A 197 -4.16 18.13 9.76
N ASN A 198 -4.82 19.17 9.22
CA ASN A 198 -6.08 19.02 8.49
C ASN A 198 -5.91 18.20 7.20
N TYR A 199 -4.69 18.17 6.64
CA TYR A 199 -4.36 17.39 5.44
C TYR A 199 -3.99 15.94 5.76
N LYS A 200 -3.87 15.55 7.04
CA LYS A 200 -3.37 14.24 7.46
C LYS A 200 -4.49 13.24 7.85
N ALA A 201 -5.76 13.52 7.53
CA ALA A 201 -6.86 12.62 7.89
C ALA A 201 -6.70 11.21 7.28
N ALA A 202 -6.28 11.09 6.02
CA ALA A 202 -6.03 9.82 5.35
C ALA A 202 -4.80 9.10 5.94
N PRO A 203 -3.60 9.69 6.04
CA PRO A 203 -2.45 9.06 6.68
C PRO A 203 -2.74 8.55 8.09
N ARG A 204 -3.55 9.27 8.87
CA ARG A 204 -3.95 8.85 10.22
C ARG A 204 -4.95 7.68 10.23
N GLN A 205 -5.82 7.59 9.22
CA GLN A 205 -6.86 6.57 9.16
C GLN A 205 -6.39 5.25 8.58
N PHE A 206 -5.51 5.27 7.58
CA PHE A 206 -5.12 4.10 6.82
C PHE A 206 -4.62 2.94 7.68
N PRO A 207 -3.70 3.13 8.65
CA PRO A 207 -3.26 2.03 9.51
C PRO A 207 -4.40 1.35 10.27
N SER A 208 -5.41 2.10 10.72
CA SER A 208 -6.59 1.55 11.41
C SER A 208 -7.51 0.74 10.49
N ASN A 209 -7.41 0.93 9.19
CA ASN A 209 -8.17 0.16 8.20
C ASN A 209 -7.53 -1.20 7.88
N VAL A 210 -6.26 -1.43 8.27
CA VAL A 210 -5.63 -2.75 8.10
C VAL A 210 -6.32 -3.75 9.03
N PRO A 211 -6.85 -4.85 8.51
CA PRO A 211 -7.53 -5.84 9.35
C PRO A 211 -6.53 -6.61 10.22
N ILE A 212 -6.26 -6.10 11.39
CA ILE A 212 -5.53 -6.83 12.44
C ILE A 212 -6.52 -7.64 13.29
N MET A 213 -7.62 -7.01 13.71
CA MET A 213 -8.73 -7.70 14.38
C MET A 213 -9.64 -8.36 13.34
N SER A 214 -10.21 -9.53 13.67
CA SER A 214 -11.08 -10.29 12.77
C SER A 214 -12.45 -9.66 12.53
N ASP A 215 -12.85 -8.72 13.37
CA ASP A 215 -14.10 -7.92 13.25
C ASP A 215 -13.91 -6.62 12.46
N ASN A 216 -12.70 -6.35 11.94
CA ASN A 216 -12.46 -5.16 11.12
C ASN A 216 -13.36 -5.19 9.86
N PRO A 217 -14.03 -4.05 9.52
CA PRO A 217 -14.94 -3.99 8.37
C PRO A 217 -14.32 -4.35 7.01
N ALA A 218 -13.00 -4.30 6.85
CA ALA A 218 -12.33 -4.67 5.61
C ALA A 218 -12.06 -6.19 5.49
N VAL A 219 -12.22 -6.98 6.55
CA VAL A 219 -11.99 -8.45 6.52
C VAL A 219 -12.81 -9.14 5.42
N PRO A 220 -14.12 -8.90 5.27
CA PRO A 220 -14.90 -9.54 4.21
C PRO A 220 -14.35 -9.25 2.80
N LEU A 221 -13.92 -8.00 2.53
CA LEU A 221 -13.37 -7.59 1.24
C LEU A 221 -12.10 -8.39 0.90
N PHE A 222 -11.18 -8.52 1.86
CA PHE A 222 -9.93 -9.24 1.63
C PHE A 222 -10.10 -10.76 1.61
N LYS A 223 -11.09 -11.31 2.31
CA LYS A 223 -11.47 -12.72 2.18
C LYS A 223 -12.02 -13.03 0.78
N GLU A 224 -12.87 -12.17 0.22
CA GLU A 224 -13.34 -12.31 -1.16
C GLU A 224 -12.20 -12.13 -2.17
N ALA A 225 -11.29 -11.20 -1.93
CA ALA A 225 -10.10 -11.04 -2.76
C ALA A 225 -9.25 -12.32 -2.77
N TRP A 226 -9.00 -12.95 -1.62
CA TRP A 226 -8.30 -14.23 -1.56
C TRP A 226 -9.02 -15.32 -2.34
N LYS A 227 -10.33 -15.46 -2.16
CA LYS A 227 -11.14 -16.45 -2.89
C LYS A 227 -11.02 -16.28 -4.41
N PHE A 228 -11.01 -15.03 -4.89
CA PHE A 228 -10.79 -14.73 -6.30
C PHE A 228 -9.37 -15.09 -6.74
N PHE A 229 -8.34 -14.66 -5.99
CA PHE A 229 -6.95 -14.88 -6.37
C PHE A 229 -6.53 -16.35 -6.31
N GLU A 230 -7.14 -17.18 -5.48
CA GLU A 230 -6.93 -18.64 -5.47
C GLU A 230 -7.35 -19.32 -6.79
N ALA A 231 -8.16 -18.66 -7.60
CA ALA A 231 -8.51 -19.13 -8.95
C ALA A 231 -7.80 -18.32 -10.07
N PHE A 232 -7.01 -17.31 -9.73
CA PHE A 232 -6.42 -16.37 -10.69
C PHE A 232 -5.23 -17.00 -11.44
N LYS A 233 -5.35 -17.10 -12.78
CA LYS A 233 -4.36 -17.76 -13.65
C LYS A 233 -3.49 -16.78 -14.46
N LYS A 234 -3.89 -15.49 -14.54
CA LYS A 234 -3.07 -14.49 -15.24
C LYS A 234 -1.75 -14.28 -14.48
N PRO A 235 -0.67 -13.81 -15.15
CA PRO A 235 0.62 -13.62 -14.50
C PRO A 235 0.52 -12.76 -13.24
N PHE A 236 1.06 -13.27 -12.12
CA PHE A 236 1.13 -12.59 -10.83
C PHE A 236 2.56 -12.63 -10.31
N ILE A 237 3.24 -11.50 -10.27
CA ILE A 237 4.64 -11.38 -9.85
C ILE A 237 4.73 -10.71 -8.48
N CYS A 238 5.60 -11.22 -7.62
CA CYS A 238 5.94 -10.61 -6.35
C CYS A 238 7.34 -9.99 -6.43
N ILE A 239 7.48 -8.74 -5.97
CA ILE A 239 8.76 -8.02 -5.83
C ILE A 239 8.81 -7.47 -4.41
N PHE A 240 9.65 -8.08 -3.55
CA PHE A 240 9.67 -7.77 -2.12
C PHE A 240 11.08 -7.46 -1.63
N GLY A 241 11.19 -6.48 -0.73
CA GLY A 241 12.42 -6.17 -0.01
C GLY A 241 12.58 -7.10 1.20
N ASP A 242 13.80 -7.60 1.43
CA ASP A 242 14.12 -8.46 2.57
C ASP A 242 14.24 -7.70 3.89
N SER A 243 14.40 -6.38 3.81
CA SER A 243 14.58 -5.48 4.95
C SER A 243 13.30 -4.69 5.29
N ASP A 244 12.16 -5.06 4.71
CA ASP A 244 10.86 -4.45 5.03
C ASP A 244 10.29 -5.01 6.35
N PRO A 245 10.18 -4.21 7.42
CA PRO A 245 9.68 -4.70 8.71
C PRO A 245 8.17 -4.99 8.71
N VAL A 246 7.45 -4.59 7.68
CA VAL A 246 5.98 -4.69 7.61
C VAL A 246 5.52 -5.88 6.79
N THR A 247 6.14 -6.10 5.62
CA THR A 247 5.65 -7.08 4.66
C THR A 247 6.65 -8.15 4.25
N ALA A 248 7.89 -8.14 4.75
CA ALA A 248 8.86 -9.17 4.42
C ALA A 248 8.30 -10.59 4.66
N GLY A 249 8.45 -11.46 3.65
CA GLY A 249 7.95 -12.84 3.69
C GLY A 249 6.46 -13.03 3.36
N ARG A 250 5.67 -11.96 3.18
CA ARG A 250 4.27 -12.07 2.77
C ARG A 250 4.09 -12.48 1.31
N ASP A 251 5.10 -12.29 0.47
CA ASP A 251 5.16 -12.81 -0.90
C ASP A 251 4.94 -14.33 -0.95
N ASN A 252 5.44 -15.08 0.04
CA ASN A 252 5.29 -16.53 0.12
C ASN A 252 3.81 -16.97 0.15
N GLU A 253 2.92 -16.17 0.77
CA GLU A 253 1.50 -16.48 0.79
C GLU A 253 0.88 -16.31 -0.60
N PHE A 254 1.20 -15.24 -1.32
CA PHE A 254 0.76 -15.03 -2.70
C PHE A 254 1.28 -16.13 -3.63
N ILE A 255 2.57 -16.44 -3.57
CA ILE A 255 3.21 -17.45 -4.42
C ILE A 255 2.57 -18.83 -4.20
N ARG A 256 2.29 -19.19 -2.95
CA ARG A 256 1.71 -20.48 -2.61
C ARG A 256 0.26 -20.62 -3.02
N ARG A 257 -0.56 -19.54 -2.87
CA ARG A 257 -2.02 -19.60 -3.02
C ARG A 257 -2.51 -19.23 -4.43
N ILE A 258 -1.76 -18.44 -5.20
CA ILE A 258 -2.20 -17.89 -6.48
C ILE A 258 -1.63 -18.72 -7.63
N PRO A 259 -2.45 -19.44 -8.42
CA PRO A 259 -1.96 -20.26 -9.54
C PRO A 259 -1.14 -19.47 -10.55
N GLY A 260 -1.54 -18.23 -10.86
CA GLY A 260 -0.82 -17.35 -11.78
C GLY A 260 0.57 -16.90 -11.28
N ALA A 261 0.87 -17.08 -10.00
CA ALA A 261 2.17 -16.77 -9.42
C ALA A 261 3.18 -17.94 -9.55
N GLN A 262 2.71 -19.18 -9.49
CA GLN A 262 3.58 -20.37 -9.32
C GLN A 262 4.63 -20.55 -10.43
N THR A 263 4.45 -19.96 -11.60
CA THR A 263 5.38 -20.10 -12.74
C THR A 263 6.17 -18.83 -13.02
N GLN A 264 6.04 -17.81 -12.19
CA GLN A 264 6.68 -16.51 -12.41
C GLN A 264 8.05 -16.43 -11.74
N LYS A 265 8.90 -15.51 -12.26
CA LYS A 265 10.19 -15.18 -11.66
C LYS A 265 10.00 -14.05 -10.65
N HIS A 266 9.70 -14.42 -9.41
CA HIS A 266 9.60 -13.46 -8.30
C HIS A 266 10.96 -12.85 -7.97
N GLN A 267 10.96 -11.67 -7.35
CA GLN A 267 12.18 -10.98 -6.94
C GLN A 267 12.15 -10.71 -5.44
N GLN A 268 13.18 -11.16 -4.75
CA GLN A 268 13.48 -10.73 -3.40
C GLN A 268 14.70 -9.81 -3.44
N LEU A 269 14.47 -8.52 -3.18
CA LEU A 269 15.49 -7.48 -3.27
C LEU A 269 16.26 -7.38 -1.95
N LYS A 270 17.57 -7.59 -2.01
CA LYS A 270 18.43 -7.57 -0.82
C LYS A 270 18.76 -6.14 -0.37
N GLY A 271 18.65 -5.90 0.93
CA GLY A 271 18.92 -4.60 1.52
C GLY A 271 17.94 -3.52 1.06
N VAL A 272 16.70 -3.89 0.77
CA VAL A 272 15.64 -3.00 0.33
C VAL A 272 14.54 -2.97 1.38
N GLY A 273 14.17 -1.76 1.81
CA GLY A 273 13.16 -1.50 2.83
C GLY A 273 11.72 -1.48 2.28
N HIS A 274 10.82 -0.87 3.05
CA HIS A 274 9.40 -0.87 2.74
C HIS A 274 9.06 -0.11 1.45
N PHE A 275 9.67 1.06 1.24
CA PHE A 275 9.47 1.85 0.01
C PHE A 275 10.54 1.46 -1.03
N LEU A 276 10.36 0.26 -1.59
CA LEU A 276 11.32 -0.34 -2.53
C LEU A 276 11.64 0.54 -3.75
N GLN A 277 10.71 1.42 -4.15
CA GLN A 277 10.89 2.35 -5.25
C GLN A 277 11.94 3.45 -4.94
N GLU A 278 12.17 3.72 -3.65
CA GLU A 278 13.26 4.61 -3.23
C GLU A 278 14.60 3.91 -3.25
N ASP A 279 14.65 2.68 -2.77
CA ASP A 279 15.89 1.93 -2.62
C ASP A 279 16.36 1.28 -3.93
N ALA A 280 15.44 0.86 -4.82
CA ALA A 280 15.72 0.05 -6.01
C ALA A 280 14.90 0.47 -7.26
N GLY A 281 14.33 1.68 -7.27
CA GLY A 281 13.49 2.19 -8.36
C GLY A 281 14.27 2.82 -9.52
#